data_100dfbc38bc1003649c15684a7b67a91
#
_entry.id   100dfbc38bc1003649c15684a7b67a91
#
_cell.length_a   1.000
_cell.length_b   1.000
_cell.length_c   1.000
_cell.angle_alpha   90.00
_cell.angle_beta   90.00
_cell.angle_gamma   90.00
#
_symmetry.space_group_name_H-M   'P 1'
#
loop_
_entity.id
_entity.type
_entity.pdbx_description
1 polymer ?
#
loop_
_entity_poly.entity_id
_entity_poly.type
_entity_poly.pdbx_seq_one_letter_code
_entity_poly.pdbx_strand_id
1 'polypeptide(L)'
;SEWNFNITGALLKGAVDTLKKHGAKDENILVKTVPGSFELTFGANQMMENCDLDAIIAIGCVIKGDTPHFDYVCMGATQGITELNATGDIPVIYGLITTNTMEQAEDRAGGKLGNKGDECAITAIKMIDFVWSLNK
;
A
#
# COMPACT_ATOMS: atom_id res chain seq x y z
N SER A 1 6.62 -2.01 2.97
CA SER A 1 8.01 -1.75 3.38
C SER A 1 8.38 -2.56 4.61
N GLU A 2 9.68 -2.79 4.79
CA GLU A 2 10.19 -3.64 5.87
C GLU A 2 10.32 -2.88 7.20
N TRP A 3 10.66 -1.60 7.15
CA TRP A 3 10.78 -0.81 8.38
C TRP A 3 9.40 -0.64 9.03
N ASN A 4 9.37 -0.71 10.35
CA ASN A 4 8.14 -0.74 11.15
C ASN A 4 7.27 -1.96 10.80
N PHE A 5 7.91 -3.13 10.69
CA PHE A 5 7.22 -4.35 10.22
C PHE A 5 6.09 -4.80 11.16
N ASN A 6 6.16 -4.47 12.44
CA ASN A 6 5.03 -4.70 13.35
C ASN A 6 3.74 -4.02 12.83
N ILE A 7 3.88 -2.87 12.16
CA ILE A 7 2.77 -2.15 11.56
C ILE A 7 2.51 -2.65 10.13
N THR A 8 3.54 -2.63 9.28
CA THR A 8 3.36 -2.99 7.87
C THR A 8 2.98 -4.45 7.70
N GLY A 9 3.48 -5.35 8.56
CA GLY A 9 3.09 -6.75 8.56
C GLY A 9 1.62 -6.95 8.92
N ALA A 10 1.11 -6.20 9.90
CA ALA A 10 -0.30 -6.24 10.27
C ALA A 10 -1.19 -5.70 9.15
N LEU A 11 -0.75 -4.63 8.48
CA LEU A 11 -1.46 -4.08 7.33
C LEU A 11 -1.48 -5.08 6.17
N LEU A 12 -0.34 -5.72 5.90
CA LEU A 12 -0.23 -6.73 4.85
C LEU A 12 -1.17 -7.90 5.13
N LYS A 13 -1.19 -8.39 6.36
CA LYS A 13 -2.09 -9.49 6.75
C LYS A 13 -3.54 -9.09 6.53
N GLY A 14 -3.93 -7.90 6.94
CA GLY A 14 -5.29 -7.39 6.73
C GLY A 14 -5.66 -7.32 5.24
N ALA A 15 -4.74 -6.82 4.43
CA ALA A 15 -4.96 -6.73 2.98
C ALA A 15 -5.12 -8.11 2.35
N VAL A 16 -4.21 -9.04 2.65
CA VAL A 16 -4.24 -10.39 2.08
C VAL A 16 -5.49 -11.14 2.52
N ASP A 17 -5.81 -11.10 3.82
CA ASP A 17 -6.99 -11.78 4.34
C ASP A 17 -8.27 -11.24 3.69
N THR A 18 -8.36 -9.93 3.50
CA THR A 18 -9.52 -9.30 2.87
C THR A 18 -9.64 -9.65 1.40
N LEU A 19 -8.52 -9.66 0.66
CA LEU A 19 -8.52 -10.11 -0.74
C LEU A 19 -9.02 -11.54 -0.86
N LYS A 20 -8.54 -12.44 -0.01
CA LYS A 20 -8.96 -13.85 0.00
C LYS A 20 -10.43 -14.00 0.36
N LYS A 21 -10.92 -13.22 1.32
CA LYS A 21 -12.32 -13.21 1.71
C LYS A 21 -13.23 -12.86 0.52
N HIS A 22 -12.75 -12.07 -0.40
CA HIS A 22 -13.48 -11.68 -1.61
C HIS A 22 -13.12 -12.53 -2.83
N GLY A 23 -12.48 -13.68 -2.63
CA GLY A 23 -12.28 -14.68 -3.66
C GLY A 23 -10.92 -14.69 -4.36
N ALA A 24 -9.98 -13.83 -3.96
CA ALA A 24 -8.64 -13.87 -4.52
C ALA A 24 -7.91 -15.15 -4.07
N LYS A 25 -7.21 -15.79 -5.00
CA LYS A 25 -6.44 -16.99 -4.72
C LYS A 25 -5.00 -16.63 -4.38
N ASP A 26 -4.34 -17.47 -3.57
CA ASP A 26 -2.94 -17.26 -3.18
C ASP A 26 -2.02 -17.04 -4.38
N GLU A 27 -2.18 -17.83 -5.43
CA GLU A 27 -1.33 -17.71 -6.62
C GLU A 27 -1.52 -16.38 -7.37
N ASN A 28 -2.58 -15.64 -7.09
CA ASN A 28 -2.87 -14.35 -7.70
C ASN A 28 -2.49 -13.17 -6.80
N ILE A 29 -1.90 -13.43 -5.65
CA ILE A 29 -1.44 -12.41 -4.71
C ILE A 29 0.09 -12.48 -4.64
N LEU A 30 0.75 -11.51 -5.26
CA LEU A 30 2.21 -11.43 -5.25
C LEU A 30 2.66 -10.46 -4.17
N VAL A 31 3.48 -10.92 -3.23
CA VAL A 31 4.02 -10.07 -2.16
C VAL A 31 5.52 -9.89 -2.35
N LYS A 32 5.96 -8.66 -2.41
CA LYS A 32 7.38 -8.28 -2.46
C LYS A 32 7.63 -7.23 -1.39
N THR A 33 8.85 -7.15 -0.90
CA THR A 33 9.23 -6.17 0.11
C THR A 33 10.29 -5.22 -0.40
N VAL A 34 10.25 -3.99 0.13
CA VAL A 34 11.27 -2.96 -0.09
C VAL A 34 11.69 -2.43 1.29
N PRO A 35 12.89 -1.84 1.43
CA PRO A 35 13.39 -1.46 2.76
C PRO A 35 12.48 -0.47 3.50
N GLY A 36 12.20 0.67 2.91
CA GLY A 36 11.41 1.71 3.55
C GLY A 36 10.34 2.26 2.64
N SER A 37 9.56 3.21 3.16
CA SER A 37 8.46 3.81 2.41
C SER A 37 8.93 4.60 1.18
N PHE A 38 10.12 5.19 1.26
CA PHE A 38 10.65 5.95 0.13
C PHE A 38 10.89 5.07 -1.10
N GLU A 39 11.21 3.78 -0.90
CA GLU A 39 11.46 2.82 -1.99
C GLU A 39 10.19 2.23 -2.59
N LEU A 40 9.01 2.57 -2.06
CA LEU A 40 7.73 2.05 -2.57
C LEU A 40 7.49 2.45 -4.03
N THR A 41 7.83 3.68 -4.40
CA THR A 41 7.64 4.15 -5.77
C THR A 41 8.44 3.32 -6.77
N PHE A 42 9.73 3.12 -6.50
CA PHE A 42 10.58 2.30 -7.36
C PHE A 42 10.08 0.86 -7.41
N GLY A 43 9.77 0.29 -6.25
CA GLY A 43 9.27 -1.09 -6.16
C GLY A 43 7.98 -1.29 -6.93
N ALA A 44 7.02 -0.40 -6.75
CA ALA A 44 5.74 -0.46 -7.46
C ALA A 44 5.93 -0.32 -8.97
N ASN A 45 6.80 0.61 -9.40
CA ASN A 45 7.09 0.79 -10.82
C ASN A 45 7.71 -0.46 -11.44
N GLN A 46 8.66 -1.08 -10.74
CA GLN A 46 9.29 -2.31 -11.22
C GLN A 46 8.31 -3.48 -11.30
N MET A 47 7.41 -3.60 -10.35
CA MET A 47 6.37 -4.62 -10.38
C MET A 47 5.42 -4.37 -11.55
N MET A 48 5.06 -3.12 -11.80
CA MET A 48 4.18 -2.75 -12.92
C MET A 48 4.80 -3.13 -14.27
N GLU A 49 6.09 -2.92 -14.42
CA GLU A 49 6.80 -3.20 -15.68
C GLU A 49 7.10 -4.68 -15.90
N ASN A 50 7.27 -5.44 -14.84
CA ASN A 50 7.78 -6.81 -14.94
C ASN A 50 6.77 -7.89 -14.56
N CYS A 51 5.60 -7.53 -14.07
CA CYS A 51 4.59 -8.48 -13.63
C CYS A 51 3.24 -8.17 -14.28
N ASP A 52 2.46 -9.22 -14.55
CA ASP A 52 1.11 -9.08 -15.07
C ASP A 52 0.15 -8.90 -13.87
N LEU A 53 -0.22 -7.67 -13.59
CA LEU A 53 -1.00 -7.29 -12.41
C LEU A 53 -2.19 -6.42 -12.78
N ASP A 54 -3.25 -6.50 -11.98
CA ASP A 54 -4.44 -5.66 -12.12
C ASP A 54 -4.40 -4.45 -11.18
N ALA A 55 -3.67 -4.54 -10.09
CA ALA A 55 -3.48 -3.45 -9.13
C ALA A 55 -2.25 -3.72 -8.26
N ILE A 56 -1.73 -2.68 -7.64
CA ILE A 56 -0.64 -2.78 -6.65
C ILE A 56 -1.09 -2.08 -5.38
N ILE A 57 -0.89 -2.71 -4.24
CA ILE A 57 -1.11 -2.08 -2.93
C ILE A 57 0.26 -1.76 -2.34
N ALA A 58 0.56 -0.47 -2.18
CA ALA A 58 1.82 -0.01 -1.64
C ALA A 58 1.68 0.24 -0.14
N ILE A 59 2.24 -0.66 0.67
CA ILE A 59 2.11 -0.61 2.13
C ILE A 59 3.38 -0.10 2.77
N GLY A 60 3.25 0.95 3.58
CA GLY A 60 4.35 1.54 4.32
C GLY A 60 3.88 2.21 5.60
N CYS A 61 4.83 2.54 6.45
CA CYS A 61 4.56 3.26 7.69
C CYS A 61 5.71 4.19 7.99
N VAL A 62 5.41 5.47 8.12
CA VAL A 62 6.39 6.49 8.53
C VAL A 62 5.89 7.13 9.81
N ILE A 63 6.72 7.09 10.85
CA ILE A 63 6.41 7.68 12.14
C ILE A 63 7.32 8.88 12.35
N LYS A 64 6.72 9.98 12.76
CA LYS A 64 7.44 11.24 12.95
C LYS A 64 8.57 11.10 13.96
N GLY A 65 9.76 11.58 13.57
CA GLY A 65 10.92 11.68 14.43
C GLY A 65 11.24 13.14 14.77
N ASP A 66 12.48 13.37 15.18
CA ASP A 66 12.93 14.70 15.66
C ASP A 66 13.37 15.64 14.54
N THR A 67 13.45 15.14 13.31
CA THR A 67 13.99 15.91 12.19
C THR A 67 12.97 16.02 11.07
N PRO A 68 13.19 16.94 10.08
CA PRO A 68 12.31 17.07 8.92
C PRO A 68 12.29 15.83 8.00
N HIS A 69 13.13 14.84 8.25
CA HIS A 69 13.20 13.60 7.45
C HIS A 69 11.83 12.98 7.21
N PHE A 70 10.98 12.97 8.25
CA PHE A 70 9.60 12.46 8.15
C PHE A 70 8.83 13.16 7.03
N ASP A 71 8.90 14.50 6.97
CA ASP A 71 8.16 15.28 5.98
C ASP A 71 8.61 14.95 4.55
N TYR A 72 9.92 14.82 4.35
CA TYR A 72 10.48 14.52 3.02
C TYR A 72 10.16 13.10 2.58
N VAL A 73 10.22 12.13 3.47
CA VAL A 73 9.88 10.74 3.13
C VAL A 73 8.40 10.63 2.79
N CYS A 74 7.52 11.22 3.60
CA CYS A 74 6.08 11.21 3.36
C CYS A 74 5.73 11.89 2.04
N MET A 75 6.30 13.06 1.80
CA MET A 75 6.05 13.81 0.58
C MET A 75 6.57 13.08 -0.66
N GLY A 76 7.80 12.58 -0.61
CA GLY A 76 8.41 11.86 -1.72
C GLY A 76 7.65 10.59 -2.08
N ALA A 77 7.31 9.77 -1.10
CA ALA A 77 6.54 8.55 -1.32
C ALA A 77 5.15 8.85 -1.86
N THR A 78 4.45 9.82 -1.27
CA THR A 78 3.11 10.22 -1.69
C THR A 78 3.10 10.76 -3.12
N GLN A 79 4.03 11.65 -3.43
CA GLN A 79 4.14 12.24 -4.76
C GLN A 79 4.50 11.20 -5.82
N GLY A 80 5.40 10.27 -5.50
CA GLY A 80 5.79 9.19 -6.39
C GLY A 80 4.61 8.26 -6.70
N ILE A 81 3.85 7.87 -5.69
CA ILE A 81 2.67 7.02 -5.88
C ILE A 81 1.61 7.76 -6.70
N THR A 82 1.40 9.04 -6.43
CA THR A 82 0.49 9.89 -7.20
C THR A 82 0.87 9.91 -8.68
N GLU A 83 2.15 10.05 -8.97
CA GLU A 83 2.66 10.08 -10.35
C GLU A 83 2.45 8.73 -11.05
N LEU A 84 2.71 7.63 -10.36
CA LEU A 84 2.44 6.29 -10.91
C LEU A 84 0.97 6.11 -11.27
N ASN A 85 0.06 6.63 -10.47
CA ASN A 85 -1.37 6.57 -10.76
C ASN A 85 -1.77 7.44 -11.95
N ALA A 86 -1.11 8.58 -12.13
CA ALA A 86 -1.42 9.50 -13.23
C ALA A 86 -0.94 8.98 -14.58
N THR A 87 0.17 8.26 -14.60
CA THR A 87 0.85 7.85 -15.84
C THR A 87 0.85 6.34 -16.07
N GLY A 88 0.49 5.55 -15.09
CA GLY A 88 0.52 4.08 -15.18
C GLY A 88 -0.76 3.48 -15.73
N ASP A 89 -0.69 2.20 -16.04
CA ASP A 89 -1.79 1.45 -16.63
C ASP A 89 -2.68 0.77 -15.60
N ILE A 90 -2.22 0.63 -14.37
CA ILE A 90 -2.97 -0.02 -13.30
C ILE A 90 -2.96 0.84 -12.04
N PRO A 91 -3.97 0.73 -11.18
CA PRO A 91 -4.02 1.52 -9.95
C PRO A 91 -2.96 1.08 -8.94
N VAL A 92 -2.35 2.05 -8.28
CA VAL A 92 -1.46 1.84 -7.14
C VAL A 92 -2.17 2.36 -5.90
N ILE A 93 -2.57 1.46 -5.04
CA ILE A 93 -3.37 1.78 -3.86
C ILE A 93 -2.46 2.30 -2.74
N TYR A 94 -2.84 3.43 -2.16
CA TYR A 94 -2.04 4.12 -1.16
C TYR A 94 -2.27 3.51 0.22
N GLY A 95 -1.39 2.58 0.60
CA GLY A 95 -1.39 1.94 1.92
C GLY A 95 -0.30 2.48 2.84
N LEU A 96 0.15 3.70 2.61
CA LEU A 96 1.16 4.35 3.43
C LEU A 96 0.51 5.05 4.61
N ILE A 97 0.88 4.63 5.81
CA ILE A 97 0.45 5.27 7.05
C ILE A 97 1.50 6.27 7.49
N THR A 98 1.07 7.48 7.78
CA THR A 98 1.93 8.55 8.30
C THR A 98 1.37 9.03 9.63
N THR A 99 2.09 8.82 10.70
CA THR A 99 1.60 9.13 12.04
C THR A 99 2.66 9.86 12.86
N ASN A 100 2.21 10.55 13.89
CA ASN A 100 3.11 11.24 14.82
C ASN A 100 3.70 10.28 15.85
N THR A 101 2.99 9.19 16.18
CA THR A 101 3.40 8.23 17.19
C THR A 101 3.18 6.80 16.74
N MET A 102 3.91 5.85 17.34
CA MET A 102 3.71 4.42 17.12
C MET A 102 2.29 3.99 17.50
N GLU A 103 1.75 4.54 18.59
CA GLU A 103 0.38 4.23 19.02
C GLU A 103 -0.64 4.57 17.96
N GLN A 104 -0.50 5.73 17.31
CA GLN A 104 -1.40 6.11 16.21
C GLN A 104 -1.30 5.13 15.05
N ALA A 105 -0.10 4.62 14.77
CA ALA A 105 0.09 3.61 13.71
C ALA A 105 -0.58 2.29 14.09
N GLU A 106 -0.40 1.85 15.33
CA GLU A 106 -1.04 0.63 15.84
C GLU A 106 -2.57 0.72 15.76
N ASP A 107 -3.13 1.89 16.08
CA ASP A 107 -4.57 2.11 15.99
C ASP A 107 -5.14 1.88 14.59
N ARG A 108 -4.32 2.04 13.57
CA ARG A 108 -4.71 1.90 12.15
C ARG A 108 -4.30 0.56 11.54
N ALA A 109 -3.59 -0.25 12.31
CA ALA A 109 -3.08 -1.54 11.85
C ALA A 109 -3.74 -2.69 12.64
N GLY A 110 -5.05 -2.62 12.84
CA GLY A 110 -5.82 -3.60 13.58
C GLY A 110 -6.18 -3.16 14.99
N GLY A 111 -5.86 -1.91 15.38
CA GLY A 111 -6.23 -1.36 16.67
C GLY A 111 -7.64 -0.73 16.64
N LYS A 112 -7.86 0.29 17.46
CA LYS A 112 -9.19 0.86 17.67
C LYS A 112 -9.82 1.53 16.44
N LEU A 113 -9.03 1.90 15.45
CA LEU A 113 -9.51 2.50 14.20
C LEU A 113 -9.59 1.49 13.05
N GLY A 114 -9.46 0.20 13.34
CA GLY A 114 -9.51 -0.86 12.35
C GLY A 114 -8.18 -1.09 11.65
N ASN A 115 -8.21 -1.74 10.51
CA ASN A 115 -7.01 -2.08 9.74
C ASN A 115 -7.06 -1.42 8.37
N LYS A 116 -6.13 -0.51 8.13
CA LYS A 116 -6.01 0.20 6.86
C LYS A 116 -5.72 -0.74 5.69
N GLY A 117 -5.11 -1.89 5.95
CA GLY A 117 -4.87 -2.92 4.94
C GLY A 117 -6.18 -3.46 4.36
N ASP A 118 -7.19 -3.66 5.20
CA ASP A 118 -8.52 -4.11 4.75
C ASP A 118 -9.10 -3.08 3.78
N GLU A 119 -9.03 -1.80 4.12
CA GLU A 119 -9.53 -0.71 3.27
C GLU A 119 -8.79 -0.67 1.94
N CYS A 120 -7.48 -0.90 1.96
CA CYS A 120 -6.67 -0.93 0.74
C CYS A 120 -7.08 -2.07 -0.18
N ALA A 121 -7.35 -3.24 0.38
CA ALA A 121 -7.82 -4.39 -0.39
C ALA A 121 -9.17 -4.11 -1.07
N ILE A 122 -10.10 -3.54 -0.34
CA ILE A 122 -11.41 -3.15 -0.89
C ILE A 122 -11.22 -2.09 -1.99
N THR A 123 -10.36 -1.11 -1.75
CA THR A 123 -10.08 -0.07 -2.74
C THR A 123 -9.48 -0.67 -4.01
N ALA A 124 -8.54 -1.62 -3.88
CA ALA A 124 -7.96 -2.31 -5.03
C ALA A 124 -9.03 -3.02 -5.85
N ILE A 125 -9.92 -3.77 -5.20
CA ILE A 125 -10.99 -4.48 -5.88
C ILE A 125 -11.89 -3.50 -6.63
N LYS A 126 -12.28 -2.40 -5.99
CA LYS A 126 -13.14 -1.39 -6.61
C LYS A 126 -12.47 -0.71 -7.80
N MET A 127 -11.16 -0.44 -7.71
CA MET A 127 -10.44 0.21 -8.80
C MET A 127 -10.23 -0.74 -9.99
N ILE A 128 -10.02 -2.02 -9.74
CA ILE A 128 -9.97 -3.03 -10.79
C ILE A 128 -11.32 -3.09 -11.51
N ASP A 129 -12.39 -3.14 -10.75
CA ASP A 129 -13.75 -3.15 -11.31
C ASP A 129 -14.03 -1.89 -12.13
N PHE A 130 -13.58 -0.74 -11.62
CA PHE A 130 -13.71 0.53 -12.34
C PHE A 130 -13.04 0.47 -13.71
N VAL A 131 -11.80 -0.01 -13.77
CA VAL A 131 -11.05 -0.13 -15.03
C VAL A 131 -11.78 -1.06 -16.01
N TRP A 132 -12.21 -2.22 -15.53
CA TRP A 132 -12.91 -3.18 -16.36
C TRP A 132 -14.24 -2.64 -16.89
N SER A 133 -14.93 -1.82 -16.12
CA SER A 133 -16.20 -1.22 -16.53
C SER A 133 -16.04 -0.26 -17.72
N LEU A 134 -14.84 0.30 -17.91
CA LEU A 134 -14.56 1.22 -19.00
C LEU A 134 -14.18 0.50 -20.31
N ASN A 135 -13.83 -0.76 -20.25
CA ASN A 135 -13.28 -1.52 -21.37
C ASN A 135 -14.33 -2.40 -22.06
N LYS A 136 -15.56 -1.98 -22.07
CA LYS A 136 -16.67 -2.74 -22.67
C LYS A 136 -16.96 -2.32 -24.09
#